data_b5b62ed2bb28700d1f75a4d372525603
#
_entry.id   b5b62ed2bb28700d1f75a4d372525603
#
_cell.length_a   1.000
_cell.length_b   1.000
_cell.length_c   1.000
_cell.angle_alpha   90.00
_cell.angle_beta   90.00
_cell.angle_gamma   90.00
#
_symmetry.space_group_name_H-M   'P 1'
#
loop_
_entity.id
_entity.type
_entity.pdbx_description
1 polymer ?
#
loop_
_entity_poly.entity_id
_entity_poly.type
_entity_poly.pdbx_seq_one_letter_code
_entity_poly.pdbx_strand_id
1 'polypeptide(L)'
;MSTRAIPLPPDDESSIHYAGWPVAAAAFVGVMTSFAPIVPYTFSLFLTPLHAAFGWQREAMSGTFALAAITVAIVSPGIGILLDRFAPRRIILPSIVVFALALASLSTLSSNIHRLYLTYFVLGLVANGTAQFAYTRTILTWFRKHRGFALALILTGSGTGSILIPPITQWVIDHHGWRNAYITLGGIALLGLPLTALLVRNRPVPVDRADESLASGATVAAALKSAPFWILATIIMLSAFSENGLVTNMAAMLTERRITAAAAALALSVRGGAGIIGRLCTGFLIDRFPPQRIQTFILLLSAVGTLILAFAQTSPVSLIGAALLGIGLGSEADVAPYLLARYFGRKHFSVLYGLTWTAYAVGGATGPMVVGHLYDRAGSYLPIVIVGLACVAVAAAILSLFLRHDPNTVVGNPEGLTVAGITLEE
;
A
#
# COMPACT_ATOMS: atom_id res chain seq x y z
N MET A 1 5.26 -12.43 48.99
CA MET A 1 6.03 -11.97 47.82
C MET A 1 5.14 -11.02 47.05
N SER A 2 5.37 -9.72 47.21
CA SER A 2 4.62 -8.67 46.48
C SER A 2 5.04 -8.68 45.03
N THR A 3 4.18 -9.09 44.12
CA THR A 3 4.31 -8.92 42.69
C THR A 3 4.30 -7.42 42.39
N ARG A 4 5.48 -6.83 42.19
CA ARG A 4 5.61 -5.48 41.64
C ARG A 4 4.87 -5.45 40.31
N ALA A 5 3.72 -4.79 40.29
CA ALA A 5 3.05 -4.44 39.04
C ALA A 5 4.02 -3.62 38.19
N ILE A 6 4.42 -4.16 37.06
CA ILE A 6 5.19 -3.42 36.06
C ILE A 6 4.32 -2.23 35.67
N PRO A 7 4.79 -0.98 35.84
CA PRO A 7 4.01 0.19 35.47
C PRO A 7 3.67 0.08 33.98
N LEU A 8 2.38 0.15 33.66
CA LEU A 8 1.94 0.23 32.29
C LEU A 8 2.58 1.48 31.66
N PRO A 9 3.12 1.38 30.44
CA PRO A 9 3.70 2.54 29.77
C PRO A 9 2.64 3.63 29.63
N PRO A 10 3.04 4.91 29.68
CA PRO A 10 2.11 6.04 29.62
C PRO A 10 1.15 5.90 28.43
N ASP A 11 -0.15 6.08 28.70
CA ASP A 11 -1.22 6.02 27.68
C ASP A 11 -1.20 7.24 26.73
N ASP A 12 -0.24 8.15 26.91
CA ASP A 12 -0.10 9.35 26.09
C ASP A 12 0.66 9.03 24.79
N GLU A 13 -0.12 8.84 23.71
CA GLU A 13 0.38 8.56 22.37
C GLU A 13 1.20 9.74 21.77
N SER A 14 1.10 10.95 22.35
CA SER A 14 1.88 12.13 21.91
C SER A 14 3.28 12.14 22.47
N SER A 15 3.54 11.38 23.55
CA SER A 15 4.87 11.23 24.12
C SER A 15 5.81 10.39 23.25
N ILE A 16 7.04 10.85 23.06
CA ILE A 16 8.10 10.07 22.37
C ILE A 16 8.46 8.78 23.12
N HIS A 17 8.13 8.68 24.39
CA HIS A 17 8.36 7.49 25.24
C HIS A 17 7.21 6.47 25.14
N TYR A 18 6.16 6.76 24.37
CA TYR A 18 5.08 5.81 24.16
C TYR A 18 5.58 4.53 23.47
N ALA A 19 5.26 3.38 24.08
CA ALA A 19 5.78 2.08 23.63
C ALA A 19 5.30 1.66 22.22
N GLY A 20 4.32 2.35 21.62
CA GLY A 20 3.87 2.16 20.25
C GLY A 20 4.86 2.69 19.19
N TRP A 21 5.67 3.71 19.51
CA TRP A 21 6.60 4.29 18.53
C TRP A 21 7.74 3.35 18.10
N PRO A 22 8.39 2.60 19.00
CA PRO A 22 9.33 1.55 18.59
C PRO A 22 8.68 0.48 17.71
N VAL A 23 7.41 0.13 17.96
CA VAL A 23 6.66 -0.80 17.10
C VAL A 23 6.43 -0.19 15.72
N ALA A 24 6.06 1.09 15.65
CA ALA A 24 5.89 1.81 14.39
C ALA A 24 7.21 1.93 13.61
N ALA A 25 8.33 2.21 14.29
CA ALA A 25 9.66 2.25 13.67
C ALA A 25 10.07 0.88 13.10
N ALA A 26 9.84 -0.20 13.83
CA ALA A 26 10.08 -1.55 13.32
C ALA A 26 9.18 -1.90 12.12
N ALA A 27 7.91 -1.50 12.16
CA ALA A 27 6.98 -1.67 11.06
C ALA A 27 7.40 -0.84 9.83
N PHE A 28 7.89 0.40 10.02
CA PHE A 28 8.44 1.23 8.94
C PHE A 28 9.59 0.52 8.23
N VAL A 29 10.58 0.00 8.97
CA VAL A 29 11.72 -0.75 8.39
C VAL A 29 11.22 -2.02 7.70
N GLY A 30 10.29 -2.75 8.32
CA GLY A 30 9.72 -3.96 7.73
C GLY A 30 9.00 -3.68 6.40
N VAL A 31 8.24 -2.58 6.32
CA VAL A 31 7.59 -2.14 5.07
C VAL A 31 8.61 -1.65 4.05
N MET A 32 9.67 -0.93 4.49
CA MET A 32 10.76 -0.46 3.63
C MET A 32 11.50 -1.62 2.93
N THR A 33 11.64 -2.76 3.59
CA THR A 33 12.36 -3.94 3.08
C THR A 33 11.44 -5.05 2.59
N SER A 34 10.16 -4.74 2.32
CA SER A 34 9.13 -5.69 1.91
C SER A 34 9.07 -5.92 0.40
N PHE A 35 8.13 -6.79 -0.01
CA PHE A 35 7.85 -7.05 -1.42
C PHE A 35 7.56 -5.77 -2.22
N ALA A 36 6.74 -4.86 -1.68
CA ALA A 36 6.25 -3.70 -2.41
C ALA A 36 7.34 -2.75 -2.93
N PRO A 37 8.37 -2.35 -2.15
CA PRO A 37 9.48 -1.54 -2.67
C PRO A 37 10.56 -2.37 -3.40
N ILE A 38 10.73 -3.65 -3.07
CA ILE A 38 11.80 -4.45 -3.67
C ILE A 38 11.39 -4.92 -5.08
N VAL A 39 10.36 -5.77 -5.18
CA VAL A 39 10.10 -6.50 -6.43
C VAL A 39 9.67 -5.59 -7.58
N PRO A 40 8.64 -4.74 -7.45
CA PRO A 40 8.20 -3.87 -8.54
C PRO A 40 9.26 -2.88 -9.03
N TYR A 41 10.06 -2.33 -8.12
CA TYR A 41 11.00 -1.25 -8.45
C TYR A 41 12.37 -1.74 -8.91
N THR A 42 12.73 -3.01 -8.65
CA THR A 42 14.00 -3.57 -9.13
C THR A 42 13.84 -4.52 -10.30
N PHE A 43 12.62 -5.01 -10.58
CA PHE A 43 12.37 -6.00 -11.63
C PHE A 43 12.98 -5.63 -12.99
N SER A 44 12.76 -4.40 -13.43
CA SER A 44 13.26 -3.90 -14.73
C SER A 44 14.78 -3.91 -14.84
N LEU A 45 15.49 -3.76 -13.73
CA LEU A 45 16.95 -3.75 -13.68
C LEU A 45 17.56 -5.11 -14.08
N PHE A 46 16.83 -6.19 -13.84
CA PHE A 46 17.26 -7.55 -14.16
C PHE A 46 16.92 -8.00 -15.58
N LEU A 47 16.04 -7.31 -16.30
CA LEU A 47 15.62 -7.73 -17.64
C LEU A 47 16.79 -7.85 -18.62
N THR A 48 17.64 -6.84 -18.68
CA THR A 48 18.80 -6.83 -19.59
C THR A 48 19.86 -7.85 -19.21
N PRO A 49 20.31 -7.95 -17.93
CA PRO A 49 21.27 -8.97 -17.52
C PRO A 49 20.77 -10.41 -17.71
N LEU A 50 19.50 -10.69 -17.45
CA LEU A 50 18.95 -12.03 -17.63
C LEU A 50 18.75 -12.38 -19.10
N HIS A 51 18.35 -11.42 -19.94
CA HIS A 51 18.32 -11.60 -21.39
C HIS A 51 19.72 -11.94 -21.93
N ALA A 52 20.73 -11.20 -21.52
CA ALA A 52 22.12 -11.45 -21.94
C ALA A 52 22.65 -12.81 -21.46
N ALA A 53 22.25 -13.26 -20.24
CA ALA A 53 22.73 -14.52 -19.66
C ALA A 53 22.04 -15.77 -20.23
N PHE A 54 20.74 -15.69 -20.58
CA PHE A 54 19.92 -16.86 -20.91
C PHE A 54 19.16 -16.74 -22.24
N GLY A 55 19.18 -15.58 -22.92
CA GLY A 55 18.44 -15.36 -24.16
C GLY A 55 16.93 -15.24 -23.99
N TRP A 56 16.42 -15.11 -22.74
CA TRP A 56 14.98 -15.06 -22.49
C TRP A 56 14.35 -13.79 -23.08
N GLN A 57 13.19 -13.94 -23.68
CA GLN A 57 12.44 -12.81 -24.20
C GLN A 57 11.88 -11.96 -23.05
N ARG A 58 11.80 -10.65 -23.24
CA ARG A 58 11.28 -9.71 -22.23
C ARG A 58 9.85 -10.00 -21.85
N GLU A 59 9.03 -10.41 -22.83
CA GLU A 59 7.64 -10.81 -22.61
C GLU A 59 7.53 -11.98 -21.62
N ALA A 60 8.32 -13.05 -21.84
CA ALA A 60 8.33 -14.21 -20.96
C ALA A 60 8.79 -13.88 -19.55
N MET A 61 9.78 -12.98 -19.39
CA MET A 61 10.20 -12.49 -18.08
C MET A 61 9.11 -11.64 -17.42
N SER A 62 8.46 -10.74 -18.16
CA SER A 62 7.37 -9.91 -17.64
C SER A 62 6.16 -10.74 -17.19
N GLY A 63 5.91 -11.88 -17.83
CA GLY A 63 4.92 -12.85 -17.41
C GLY A 63 5.13 -13.36 -15.98
N THR A 64 6.38 -13.44 -15.50
CA THR A 64 6.67 -13.84 -14.12
C THR A 64 6.21 -12.78 -13.11
N PHE A 65 6.40 -11.50 -13.43
CA PHE A 65 5.92 -10.39 -12.61
C PHE A 65 4.39 -10.35 -12.57
N ALA A 66 3.74 -10.56 -13.72
CA ALA A 66 2.28 -10.65 -13.79
C ALA A 66 1.76 -11.83 -12.95
N LEU A 67 2.43 -12.99 -12.99
CA LEU A 67 2.08 -14.13 -12.14
C LEU A 67 2.16 -13.77 -10.65
N ALA A 68 3.23 -13.10 -10.22
CA ALA A 68 3.36 -12.65 -8.83
C ALA A 68 2.21 -11.70 -8.44
N ALA A 69 1.88 -10.72 -9.29
CA ALA A 69 0.79 -9.77 -9.03
C ALA A 69 -0.58 -10.46 -8.92
N ILE A 70 -0.88 -11.39 -9.81
CA ILE A 70 -2.10 -12.22 -9.76
C ILE A 70 -2.13 -13.06 -8.48
N THR A 71 -1.00 -13.68 -8.13
CA THR A 71 -0.89 -14.48 -6.89
C THR A 71 -1.16 -13.61 -5.66
N VAL A 72 -0.58 -12.41 -5.58
CA VAL A 72 -0.84 -11.44 -4.51
C VAL A 72 -2.33 -11.15 -4.41
N ALA A 73 -2.99 -10.85 -5.52
CA ALA A 73 -4.42 -10.51 -5.54
C ALA A 73 -5.30 -11.67 -5.02
N ILE A 74 -5.03 -12.91 -5.48
CA ILE A 74 -5.80 -14.10 -5.10
C ILE A 74 -5.57 -14.47 -3.63
N VAL A 75 -4.32 -14.36 -3.14
CA VAL A 75 -3.93 -14.81 -1.79
C VAL A 75 -4.25 -13.76 -0.73
N SER A 76 -4.44 -12.48 -1.09
CA SER A 76 -4.72 -11.38 -0.16
C SER A 76 -5.83 -11.68 0.87
N PRO A 77 -7.03 -12.14 0.49
CA PRO A 77 -8.08 -12.46 1.45
C PRO A 77 -7.69 -13.62 2.39
N GLY A 78 -6.96 -14.62 1.87
CA GLY A 78 -6.47 -15.76 2.67
C GLY A 78 -5.46 -15.33 3.74
N ILE A 79 -4.51 -14.47 3.39
CA ILE A 79 -3.59 -13.86 4.37
C ILE A 79 -4.36 -13.01 5.38
N GLY A 80 -5.42 -12.31 4.95
CA GLY A 80 -6.33 -11.60 5.85
C GLY A 80 -6.95 -12.52 6.91
N ILE A 81 -7.46 -13.69 6.52
CA ILE A 81 -8.01 -14.68 7.44
C ILE A 81 -6.95 -15.14 8.46
N LEU A 82 -5.74 -15.41 7.97
CA LEU A 82 -4.62 -15.82 8.84
C LEU A 82 -4.26 -14.72 9.84
N LEU A 83 -4.19 -13.46 9.39
CA LEU A 83 -3.92 -12.31 10.25
C LEU A 83 -5.02 -12.04 11.26
N ASP A 84 -6.28 -12.39 10.97
CA ASP A 84 -7.38 -12.25 11.92
C ASP A 84 -7.37 -13.36 12.98
N ARG A 85 -6.87 -14.56 12.63
CA ARG A 85 -6.80 -15.70 13.55
C ARG A 85 -5.52 -15.77 14.36
N PHE A 86 -4.40 -15.34 13.79
CA PHE A 86 -3.08 -15.46 14.40
C PHE A 86 -2.46 -14.10 14.68
N ALA A 87 -1.56 -14.05 15.66
CA ALA A 87 -0.77 -12.86 15.93
C ALA A 87 0.04 -12.47 14.68
N PRO A 88 0.02 -11.19 14.23
CA PRO A 88 0.70 -10.73 13.01
C PRO A 88 2.16 -11.17 12.93
N ARG A 89 2.89 -11.13 14.04
CA ARG A 89 4.28 -11.58 14.13
C ARG A 89 4.50 -13.02 13.64
N ARG A 90 3.53 -13.94 13.92
CA ARG A 90 3.63 -15.35 13.49
C ARG A 90 3.53 -15.53 11.98
N ILE A 91 2.99 -14.54 11.29
CA ILE A 91 2.85 -14.53 9.82
C ILE A 91 3.99 -13.72 9.20
N ILE A 92 4.31 -12.56 9.75
CA ILE A 92 5.34 -11.66 9.21
C ILE A 92 6.72 -12.32 9.20
N LEU A 93 7.14 -12.91 10.33
CA LEU A 93 8.50 -13.45 10.45
C LEU A 93 8.79 -14.57 9.44
N PRO A 94 7.98 -15.65 9.32
CA PRO A 94 8.23 -16.68 8.30
C PRO A 94 8.10 -16.11 6.88
N SER A 95 7.20 -15.13 6.64
CA SER A 95 7.08 -14.49 5.33
C SER A 95 8.34 -13.74 4.94
N ILE A 96 8.99 -13.00 5.87
CA ILE A 96 10.27 -12.33 5.61
C ILE A 96 11.35 -13.35 5.27
N VAL A 97 11.45 -14.44 6.02
CA VAL A 97 12.46 -15.49 5.78
C VAL A 97 12.26 -16.14 4.41
N VAL A 98 11.02 -16.56 4.09
CA VAL A 98 10.70 -17.18 2.79
C VAL A 98 10.94 -16.16 1.65
N PHE A 99 10.56 -14.90 1.83
CA PHE A 99 10.78 -13.83 0.86
C PHE A 99 12.27 -13.62 0.56
N ALA A 100 13.08 -13.53 1.61
CA ALA A 100 14.53 -13.35 1.48
C ALA A 100 15.22 -14.56 0.83
N LEU A 101 14.84 -15.78 1.22
CA LEU A 101 15.36 -17.00 0.61
C LEU A 101 14.93 -17.13 -0.86
N ALA A 102 13.69 -16.78 -1.19
CA ALA A 102 13.21 -16.78 -2.56
C ALA A 102 14.00 -15.79 -3.42
N LEU A 103 14.25 -14.56 -2.94
CA LEU A 103 15.10 -13.58 -3.64
C LEU A 103 16.52 -14.13 -3.82
N ALA A 104 17.13 -14.63 -2.75
CA ALA A 104 18.49 -15.19 -2.82
C ALA A 104 18.58 -16.38 -3.76
N SER A 105 17.54 -17.22 -3.86
CA SER A 105 17.49 -18.37 -4.77
C SER A 105 17.58 -17.99 -6.25
N LEU A 106 17.18 -16.74 -6.61
CA LEU A 106 17.32 -16.24 -7.97
C LEU A 106 18.80 -16.07 -8.40
N SER A 107 19.73 -16.01 -7.45
CA SER A 107 21.17 -16.01 -7.77
C SER A 107 21.63 -17.32 -8.43
N THR A 108 20.92 -18.43 -8.18
CA THR A 108 21.24 -19.77 -8.72
C THR A 108 20.44 -20.11 -10.00
N LEU A 109 19.83 -19.09 -10.65
CA LEU A 109 19.09 -19.31 -11.89
C LEU A 109 19.99 -19.96 -12.96
N SER A 110 19.40 -20.92 -13.67
CA SER A 110 19.92 -21.60 -14.83
C SER A 110 19.08 -21.21 -16.06
N SER A 111 19.36 -21.80 -17.23
CA SER A 111 18.61 -21.57 -18.47
C SER A 111 17.11 -21.93 -18.40
N ASN A 112 16.68 -22.63 -17.35
CA ASN A 112 15.29 -23.02 -17.15
C ASN A 112 14.43 -21.86 -16.57
N ILE A 113 13.64 -21.21 -17.42
CA ILE A 113 12.77 -20.10 -17.03
C ILE A 113 11.67 -20.50 -16.02
N HIS A 114 11.27 -21.78 -15.96
CA HIS A 114 10.26 -22.23 -14.98
C HIS A 114 10.69 -22.01 -13.52
N ARG A 115 12.00 -22.00 -13.25
CA ARG A 115 12.51 -21.61 -11.93
C ARG A 115 12.21 -20.15 -11.60
N LEU A 116 12.31 -19.26 -12.57
CA LEU A 116 11.96 -17.86 -12.40
C LEU A 116 10.45 -17.73 -12.08
N TYR A 117 9.59 -18.41 -12.85
CA TYR A 117 8.14 -18.43 -12.61
C TYR A 117 7.80 -18.98 -11.23
N LEU A 118 8.39 -20.12 -10.81
CA LEU A 118 8.16 -20.69 -9.50
C LEU A 118 8.57 -19.73 -8.37
N THR A 119 9.73 -19.09 -8.52
CA THR A 119 10.19 -18.16 -7.49
C THR A 119 9.30 -16.92 -7.40
N TYR A 120 8.87 -16.35 -8.52
CA TYR A 120 7.94 -15.22 -8.52
C TYR A 120 6.54 -15.60 -7.99
N PHE A 121 6.09 -16.82 -8.21
CA PHE A 121 4.90 -17.35 -7.56
C PHE A 121 5.07 -17.39 -6.03
N VAL A 122 6.18 -17.91 -5.52
CA VAL A 122 6.50 -17.93 -4.08
C VAL A 122 6.59 -16.51 -3.51
N LEU A 123 7.26 -15.59 -4.22
CA LEU A 123 7.32 -14.17 -3.84
C LEU A 123 5.91 -13.57 -3.71
N GLY A 124 5.01 -13.88 -4.64
CA GLY A 124 3.62 -13.46 -4.60
C GLY A 124 2.82 -14.03 -3.42
N LEU A 125 3.06 -15.31 -3.06
CA LEU A 125 2.42 -15.95 -1.91
C LEU A 125 2.71 -15.25 -0.58
N VAL A 126 3.96 -14.82 -0.38
CA VAL A 126 4.41 -14.23 0.88
C VAL A 126 4.39 -12.69 0.88
N ALA A 127 4.09 -12.07 -0.26
CA ALA A 127 4.12 -10.63 -0.44
C ALA A 127 3.33 -9.87 0.64
N ASN A 128 2.07 -10.24 0.84
CA ASN A 128 1.19 -9.58 1.82
C ASN A 128 1.60 -9.83 3.27
N GLY A 129 2.32 -10.93 3.54
CA GLY A 129 2.89 -11.21 4.86
C GLY A 129 4.09 -10.33 5.19
N THR A 130 4.81 -9.82 4.18
CA THR A 130 5.95 -8.91 4.37
C THR A 130 5.54 -7.44 4.25
N ALA A 131 4.45 -7.14 3.53
CA ALA A 131 4.03 -5.79 3.18
C ALA A 131 3.27 -5.07 4.32
N GLN A 132 2.98 -3.81 4.08
CA GLN A 132 2.18 -2.94 4.94
C GLN A 132 0.90 -3.58 5.47
N PHE A 133 0.30 -4.47 4.68
CA PHE A 133 -0.92 -5.19 4.99
C PHE A 133 -0.87 -5.88 6.38
N ALA A 134 0.21 -6.62 6.67
CA ALA A 134 0.37 -7.31 7.94
C ALA A 134 0.72 -6.37 9.10
N TYR A 135 1.50 -5.31 8.84
CA TYR A 135 1.90 -4.34 9.87
C TYR A 135 0.77 -3.40 10.27
N THR A 136 -0.11 -3.03 9.33
CA THR A 136 -1.28 -2.15 9.59
C THR A 136 -2.11 -2.67 10.76
N ARG A 137 -2.38 -3.97 10.83
CA ARG A 137 -3.13 -4.56 11.94
C ARG A 137 -2.46 -4.33 13.29
N THR A 138 -1.15 -4.51 13.35
CA THR A 138 -0.40 -4.25 14.60
C THR A 138 -0.54 -2.78 15.03
N ILE A 139 -0.35 -1.84 14.12
CA ILE A 139 -0.46 -0.40 14.41
C ILE A 139 -1.87 -0.04 14.91
N LEU A 140 -2.91 -0.61 14.33
CA LEU A 140 -4.28 -0.39 14.78
C LEU A 140 -4.55 -0.86 16.22
N THR A 141 -3.73 -1.75 16.77
CA THR A 141 -3.83 -2.17 18.18
C THR A 141 -3.12 -1.23 19.15
N TRP A 142 -2.05 -0.57 18.68
CA TRP A 142 -1.23 0.32 19.52
C TRP A 142 -1.77 1.75 19.56
N PHE A 143 -2.23 2.30 18.44
CA PHE A 143 -2.63 3.70 18.31
C PHE A 143 -4.15 3.85 18.22
N ARG A 144 -4.68 4.87 18.92
CA ARG A 144 -6.10 5.29 18.91
C ARG A 144 -6.25 6.74 18.47
N LYS A 145 -5.56 7.68 19.12
CA LYS A 145 -5.61 9.12 18.81
C LYS A 145 -4.79 9.50 17.58
N HIS A 146 -3.57 8.96 17.47
CA HIS A 146 -2.64 9.24 16.37
C HIS A 146 -2.57 8.08 15.34
N ARG A 147 -3.70 7.39 15.15
CA ARG A 147 -3.77 6.21 14.26
C ARG A 147 -3.45 6.54 12.81
N GLY A 148 -3.99 7.65 12.28
CA GLY A 148 -3.75 8.09 10.92
C GLY A 148 -2.29 8.42 10.68
N PHE A 149 -1.69 9.19 11.59
CA PHE A 149 -0.28 9.54 11.50
C PHE A 149 0.64 8.30 11.62
N ALA A 150 0.36 7.39 12.53
CA ALA A 150 1.14 6.17 12.71
C ALA A 150 1.05 5.25 11.46
N LEU A 151 -0.13 5.12 10.85
CA LEU A 151 -0.30 4.40 9.60
C LEU A 151 0.47 5.07 8.46
N ALA A 152 0.35 6.38 8.30
CA ALA A 152 1.08 7.13 7.30
C ALA A 152 2.60 6.95 7.46
N LEU A 153 3.10 7.02 8.69
CA LEU A 153 4.52 6.84 8.98
C LEU A 153 5.02 5.47 8.50
N ILE A 154 4.34 4.38 8.83
CA ILE A 154 4.81 3.04 8.39
C ILE A 154 4.73 2.88 6.87
N LEU A 155 3.75 3.49 6.23
CA LEU A 155 3.57 3.41 4.78
C LEU A 155 4.59 4.23 4.00
N THR A 156 5.17 5.30 4.60
CA THR A 156 6.32 6.00 4.00
C THR A 156 7.56 5.11 3.90
N GLY A 157 7.63 4.03 4.68
CA GLY A 157 8.67 3.00 4.52
C GLY A 157 8.71 2.42 3.11
N SER A 158 7.56 2.13 2.50
CA SER A 158 7.51 1.64 1.11
C SER A 158 8.09 2.68 0.13
N GLY A 159 7.73 3.96 0.29
CA GLY A 159 8.30 5.05 -0.53
C GLY A 159 9.81 5.18 -0.34
N THR A 160 10.29 5.12 0.89
CA THR A 160 11.73 5.19 1.21
C THR A 160 12.48 4.01 0.58
N GLY A 161 11.94 2.79 0.69
CA GLY A 161 12.53 1.61 0.06
C GLY A 161 12.58 1.72 -1.46
N SER A 162 11.53 2.23 -2.10
CA SER A 162 11.50 2.42 -3.56
C SER A 162 12.50 3.46 -4.08
N ILE A 163 12.95 4.39 -3.23
CA ILE A 163 14.00 5.36 -3.56
C ILE A 163 15.39 4.77 -3.35
N LEU A 164 15.61 4.04 -2.24
CA LEU A 164 16.94 3.60 -1.83
C LEU A 164 17.37 2.28 -2.48
N ILE A 165 16.45 1.33 -2.64
CA ILE A 165 16.80 -0.04 -3.04
C ILE A 165 17.22 -0.15 -4.51
N PRO A 166 16.54 0.48 -5.51
CA PRO A 166 16.94 0.37 -6.91
C PRO A 166 18.35 0.87 -7.20
N PRO A 167 18.81 2.03 -6.72
CA PRO A 167 20.19 2.49 -6.94
C PRO A 167 21.22 1.52 -6.34
N ILE A 168 20.96 0.99 -5.14
CA ILE A 168 21.84 -0.01 -4.51
C ILE A 168 21.89 -1.27 -5.38
N THR A 169 20.73 -1.74 -5.85
CA THR A 169 20.63 -2.92 -6.72
C THR A 169 21.38 -2.73 -8.02
N GLN A 170 21.22 -1.57 -8.68
CA GLN A 170 21.92 -1.26 -9.92
C GLN A 170 23.43 -1.21 -9.70
N TRP A 171 23.90 -0.54 -8.65
CA TRP A 171 25.30 -0.49 -8.30
C TRP A 171 25.91 -1.90 -8.11
N VAL A 172 25.19 -2.80 -7.44
CA VAL A 172 25.64 -4.20 -7.27
C VAL A 172 25.63 -4.95 -8.60
N ILE A 173 24.64 -4.74 -9.47
CA ILE A 173 24.59 -5.34 -10.79
C ILE A 173 25.83 -4.94 -11.61
N ASP A 174 26.18 -3.66 -11.60
CA ASP A 174 27.27 -3.10 -12.41
C ASP A 174 28.66 -3.57 -11.93
N HIS A 175 28.86 -3.73 -10.60
CA HIS A 175 30.17 -4.05 -10.03
C HIS A 175 30.34 -5.53 -9.68
N HIS A 176 29.26 -6.24 -9.35
CA HIS A 176 29.31 -7.61 -8.81
C HIS A 176 28.40 -8.59 -9.58
N GLY A 177 27.67 -8.09 -10.58
CA GLY A 177 26.76 -8.87 -11.39
C GLY A 177 25.41 -9.14 -10.76
N TRP A 178 24.45 -9.54 -11.60
CA TRP A 178 23.04 -9.72 -11.22
C TRP A 178 22.81 -10.81 -10.18
N ARG A 179 23.66 -11.86 -10.11
CA ARG A 179 23.54 -12.92 -9.10
C ARG A 179 23.75 -12.37 -7.69
N ASN A 180 24.78 -11.57 -7.51
CA ASN A 180 25.07 -10.93 -6.22
C ASN A 180 24.02 -9.88 -5.86
N ALA A 181 23.42 -9.22 -6.84
CA ALA A 181 22.32 -8.30 -6.60
C ALA A 181 21.08 -9.01 -6.01
N TYR A 182 20.72 -10.22 -6.44
CA TYR A 182 19.66 -11.00 -5.83
C TYR A 182 20.00 -11.43 -4.39
N ILE A 183 21.25 -11.81 -4.12
CA ILE A 183 21.70 -12.09 -2.74
C ILE A 183 21.59 -10.85 -1.86
N THR A 184 22.01 -9.69 -2.39
CA THR A 184 21.91 -8.40 -1.69
C THR A 184 20.46 -8.05 -1.38
N LEU A 185 19.54 -8.23 -2.33
CA LEU A 185 18.11 -8.01 -2.10
C LEU A 185 17.55 -8.95 -1.02
N GLY A 186 17.95 -10.21 -1.01
CA GLY A 186 17.64 -11.15 0.07
C GLY A 186 18.17 -10.67 1.44
N GLY A 187 19.40 -10.15 1.48
CA GLY A 187 20.00 -9.55 2.68
C GLY A 187 19.25 -8.32 3.15
N ILE A 188 18.86 -7.40 2.23
CA ILE A 188 18.04 -6.22 2.53
C ILE A 188 16.68 -6.65 3.11
N ALA A 189 16.03 -7.66 2.54
CA ALA A 189 14.77 -8.17 3.06
C ALA A 189 14.90 -8.69 4.50
N LEU A 190 16.03 -9.31 4.86
CA LEU A 190 16.31 -9.80 6.22
C LEU A 190 16.54 -8.66 7.22
N LEU A 191 16.87 -7.44 6.83
CA LEU A 191 17.04 -6.32 7.78
C LEU A 191 15.77 -6.03 8.59
N GLY A 192 14.60 -6.28 8.02
CA GLY A 192 13.33 -6.17 8.73
C GLY A 192 13.10 -7.24 9.80
N LEU A 193 13.80 -8.38 9.73
CA LEU A 193 13.56 -9.53 10.58
C LEU A 193 13.87 -9.25 12.06
N PRO A 194 15.09 -8.79 12.47
CA PRO A 194 15.43 -8.59 13.87
C PRO A 194 14.54 -7.54 14.53
N LEU A 195 14.28 -6.42 13.85
CA LEU A 195 13.42 -5.35 14.39
C LEU A 195 11.98 -5.83 14.56
N THR A 196 11.44 -6.53 13.56
CA THR A 196 10.10 -7.15 13.66
C THR A 196 10.06 -8.18 14.79
N ALA A 197 11.09 -9.03 14.91
CA ALA A 197 11.14 -10.05 15.93
C ALA A 197 11.22 -9.49 17.36
N LEU A 198 11.90 -8.38 17.56
CA LEU A 198 12.10 -7.79 18.88
C LEU A 198 10.98 -6.83 19.28
N LEU A 199 10.52 -6.00 18.35
CA LEU A 199 9.69 -4.83 18.65
C LEU A 199 8.21 -5.01 18.22
N VAL A 200 7.93 -5.77 17.15
CA VAL A 200 6.55 -5.99 16.73
C VAL A 200 5.86 -6.98 17.68
N ARG A 201 5.12 -6.44 18.61
CA ARG A 201 4.37 -7.20 19.63
C ARG A 201 2.92 -6.74 19.62
N ASN A 202 2.01 -7.65 19.96
CA ASN A 202 0.63 -7.25 20.24
C ASN A 202 0.62 -6.43 21.54
N ARG A 203 -0.17 -5.35 21.57
CA ARG A 203 -0.40 -4.62 22.81
C ARG A 203 -1.00 -5.58 23.83
N PRO A 204 -0.47 -5.70 25.06
CA PRO A 204 -1.15 -6.38 26.13
C PRO A 204 -2.45 -5.63 26.42
N VAL A 205 -3.58 -6.21 26.07
CA VAL A 205 -4.90 -5.64 26.42
C VAL A 205 -5.28 -6.24 27.76
N PRO A 206 -5.66 -5.45 28.78
CA PRO A 206 -6.22 -5.97 30.03
C PRO A 206 -7.42 -6.87 29.68
N VAL A 207 -7.51 -8.03 30.34
CA VAL A 207 -8.51 -9.08 30.04
C VAL A 207 -9.93 -8.53 30.01
N ASP A 208 -10.27 -7.60 30.91
CA ASP A 208 -11.59 -6.98 31.02
C ASP A 208 -11.99 -6.04 29.87
N ARG A 209 -11.03 -5.59 29.06
CA ARG A 209 -11.27 -4.74 27.87
C ARG A 209 -10.97 -5.44 26.55
N ALA A 210 -10.34 -6.60 26.59
CA ALA A 210 -9.93 -7.35 25.41
C ALA A 210 -11.14 -7.94 24.67
N ASP A 211 -12.11 -8.45 25.39
CA ASP A 211 -13.28 -9.11 24.81
C ASP A 211 -14.22 -8.14 24.09
N GLU A 212 -14.46 -6.94 24.61
CA GLU A 212 -15.36 -5.98 23.99
C GLU A 212 -14.75 -5.28 22.76
N SER A 213 -13.45 -4.92 22.78
CA SER A 213 -12.84 -4.12 21.71
C SER A 213 -12.38 -4.94 20.49
N LEU A 214 -12.06 -6.23 20.69
CA LEU A 214 -11.72 -7.18 19.62
C LEU A 214 -12.95 -7.93 19.11
N ALA A 215 -13.98 -8.11 19.96
CA ALA A 215 -15.24 -8.75 19.60
C ALA A 215 -16.19 -7.83 18.83
N SER A 216 -16.02 -6.50 18.92
CA SER A 216 -16.88 -5.54 18.22
C SER A 216 -16.46 -5.38 16.75
N GLY A 217 -17.32 -5.74 15.85
CA GLY A 217 -17.12 -5.55 14.42
C GLY A 217 -18.07 -6.40 13.56
N ALA A 218 -18.28 -5.91 12.33
CA ALA A 218 -19.11 -6.58 11.36
C ALA A 218 -18.52 -7.95 10.98
N THR A 219 -19.40 -8.92 10.72
CA THR A 219 -19.00 -10.15 10.04
C THR A 219 -18.66 -9.84 8.58
N VAL A 220 -17.79 -10.67 7.96
CA VAL A 220 -17.45 -10.50 6.53
C VAL A 220 -18.71 -10.51 5.67
N ALA A 221 -19.66 -11.40 5.96
CA ALA A 221 -20.93 -11.47 5.24
C ALA A 221 -21.78 -10.19 5.39
N ALA A 222 -21.82 -9.59 6.58
CA ALA A 222 -22.52 -8.33 6.82
C ALA A 222 -21.84 -7.17 6.07
N ALA A 223 -20.51 -7.10 6.09
CA ALA A 223 -19.76 -6.09 5.36
C ALA A 223 -19.98 -6.20 3.87
N LEU A 224 -19.90 -7.40 3.27
CA LEU A 224 -20.14 -7.64 1.85
C LEU A 224 -21.57 -7.33 1.39
N LYS A 225 -22.55 -7.37 2.28
CA LYS A 225 -23.94 -6.95 2.00
C LYS A 225 -24.15 -5.45 2.14
N SER A 226 -23.17 -4.71 2.66
CA SER A 226 -23.29 -3.28 2.95
C SER A 226 -22.79 -2.41 1.79
N ALA A 227 -23.52 -1.31 1.49
CA ALA A 227 -23.09 -0.34 0.49
C ALA A 227 -21.73 0.32 0.80
N PRO A 228 -21.41 0.70 2.05
CA PRO A 228 -20.12 1.32 2.37
C PRO A 228 -18.90 0.49 1.96
N PHE A 229 -18.97 -0.84 2.07
CA PHE A 229 -17.86 -1.71 1.63
C PHE A 229 -17.62 -1.60 0.13
N TRP A 230 -18.67 -1.73 -0.68
CA TRP A 230 -18.54 -1.68 -2.13
C TRP A 230 -18.20 -0.28 -2.65
N ILE A 231 -18.71 0.76 -2.00
CA ILE A 231 -18.32 2.14 -2.30
C ILE A 231 -16.81 2.30 -2.07
N LEU A 232 -16.28 1.88 -0.91
CA LEU A 232 -14.85 1.96 -0.60
C LEU A 232 -14.00 1.12 -1.55
N ALA A 233 -14.40 -0.12 -1.83
CA ALA A 233 -13.71 -1.00 -2.78
C ALA A 233 -13.68 -0.39 -4.19
N THR A 234 -14.79 0.22 -4.64
CA THR A 234 -14.86 0.90 -5.93
C THR A 234 -13.98 2.13 -5.98
N ILE A 235 -13.95 2.95 -4.92
CA ILE A 235 -13.05 4.10 -4.81
C ILE A 235 -11.60 3.63 -4.99
N ILE A 236 -11.17 2.61 -4.24
CA ILE A 236 -9.81 2.07 -4.30
C ILE A 236 -9.49 1.53 -5.70
N MET A 237 -10.43 0.83 -6.33
CA MET A 237 -10.25 0.29 -7.68
C MET A 237 -10.10 1.41 -8.72
N LEU A 238 -10.98 2.43 -8.69
CA LEU A 238 -10.94 3.54 -9.63
C LEU A 238 -9.68 4.40 -9.46
N SER A 239 -9.28 4.64 -8.22
CA SER A 239 -8.06 5.39 -7.94
C SER A 239 -6.83 4.64 -8.42
N ALA A 240 -6.73 3.33 -8.13
CA ALA A 240 -5.63 2.50 -8.60
C ALA A 240 -5.59 2.41 -10.14
N PHE A 241 -6.76 2.38 -10.80
CA PHE A 241 -6.89 2.43 -12.25
C PHE A 241 -6.31 3.74 -12.80
N SER A 242 -6.76 4.88 -12.28
CA SER A 242 -6.30 6.20 -12.71
C SER A 242 -4.80 6.37 -12.46
N GLU A 243 -4.35 6.06 -11.26
CA GLU A 243 -2.95 6.20 -10.86
C GLU A 243 -2.02 5.37 -11.72
N ASN A 244 -2.21 4.05 -11.72
CA ASN A 244 -1.29 3.16 -12.43
C ASN A 244 -1.37 3.38 -13.94
N GLY A 245 -2.56 3.68 -14.47
CA GLY A 245 -2.73 4.03 -15.88
C GLY A 245 -1.89 5.22 -16.31
N LEU A 246 -1.82 6.26 -15.46
CA LEU A 246 -1.01 7.45 -15.75
C LEU A 246 0.48 7.22 -15.47
N VAL A 247 0.81 6.71 -14.29
CA VAL A 247 2.21 6.66 -13.80
C VAL A 247 3.10 5.76 -14.63
N THR A 248 2.59 4.61 -15.05
CA THR A 248 3.35 3.68 -15.91
C THR A 248 3.70 4.27 -17.26
N ASN A 249 2.89 5.21 -17.74
CA ASN A 249 3.06 5.84 -19.06
C ASN A 249 3.61 7.29 -18.96
N MET A 250 3.73 7.86 -17.76
CA MET A 250 4.01 9.28 -17.56
C MET A 250 5.31 9.74 -18.21
N ALA A 251 6.39 8.97 -18.07
CA ALA A 251 7.68 9.34 -18.69
C ALA A 251 7.60 9.35 -20.22
N ALA A 252 7.00 8.30 -20.81
CA ALA A 252 6.82 8.20 -22.26
C ALA A 252 5.94 9.33 -22.80
N MET A 253 4.83 9.61 -22.11
CA MET A 253 3.91 10.70 -22.44
C MET A 253 4.60 12.08 -22.42
N LEU A 254 5.42 12.35 -21.41
CA LEU A 254 6.13 13.63 -21.30
C LEU A 254 7.21 13.77 -22.37
N THR A 255 7.94 12.69 -22.69
CA THR A 255 8.97 12.72 -23.75
C THR A 255 8.36 12.87 -25.14
N GLU A 256 7.20 12.28 -25.41
CA GLU A 256 6.46 12.49 -26.67
C GLU A 256 6.10 13.97 -26.88
N ARG A 257 5.85 14.70 -25.79
CA ARG A 257 5.56 16.15 -25.81
C ARG A 257 6.82 17.04 -25.80
N ARG A 258 7.95 16.48 -26.23
CA ARG A 258 9.25 17.17 -26.32
C ARG A 258 9.81 17.66 -24.96
N ILE A 259 9.30 17.13 -23.84
CA ILE A 259 9.94 17.32 -22.55
C ILE A 259 11.13 16.37 -22.46
N THR A 260 12.29 16.87 -22.05
CA THR A 260 13.51 16.07 -22.01
C THR A 260 13.36 14.84 -21.11
N ALA A 261 14.03 13.74 -21.46
CA ALA A 261 13.97 12.52 -20.65
C ALA A 261 14.43 12.76 -19.19
N ALA A 262 15.41 13.65 -18.99
CA ALA A 262 15.85 14.06 -17.66
C ALA A 262 14.73 14.77 -16.87
N ALA A 263 13.98 15.67 -17.50
CA ALA A 263 12.85 16.36 -16.86
C ALA A 263 11.67 15.40 -16.59
N ALA A 264 11.42 14.44 -17.49
CA ALA A 264 10.41 13.40 -17.28
C ALA A 264 10.80 12.48 -16.10
N ALA A 265 12.06 12.09 -15.99
CA ALA A 265 12.57 11.34 -14.84
C ALA A 265 12.49 12.15 -13.54
N LEU A 266 12.82 13.46 -13.59
CA LEU A 266 12.68 14.36 -12.45
C LEU A 266 11.20 14.47 -12.00
N ALA A 267 10.24 14.52 -12.95
CA ALA A 267 8.82 14.54 -12.62
C ALA A 267 8.38 13.29 -11.85
N LEU A 268 8.88 12.10 -12.22
CA LEU A 268 8.63 10.88 -11.45
C LEU A 268 9.23 10.94 -10.04
N SER A 269 10.43 11.48 -9.91
CA SER A 269 11.08 11.67 -8.61
C SER A 269 10.33 12.67 -7.72
N VAL A 270 9.90 13.80 -8.30
CA VAL A 270 9.08 14.83 -7.61
C VAL A 270 7.75 14.23 -7.15
N ARG A 271 7.08 13.43 -8.02
CA ARG A 271 5.87 12.71 -7.64
C ARG A 271 6.12 11.79 -6.44
N GLY A 272 7.20 11.01 -6.47
CA GLY A 272 7.54 10.09 -5.35
C GLY A 272 7.79 10.85 -4.04
N GLY A 273 8.59 11.90 -4.07
CA GLY A 273 8.87 12.76 -2.91
C GLY A 273 7.62 13.47 -2.38
N ALA A 274 6.82 14.04 -3.27
CA ALA A 274 5.54 14.67 -2.95
C ALA A 274 4.55 13.66 -2.34
N GLY A 275 4.58 12.40 -2.79
CA GLY A 275 3.78 11.31 -2.22
C GLY A 275 4.12 11.00 -0.77
N ILE A 276 5.39 11.07 -0.37
CA ILE A 276 5.80 10.91 1.03
C ILE A 276 5.22 12.05 1.88
N ILE A 277 5.37 13.29 1.41
CA ILE A 277 4.81 14.47 2.10
C ILE A 277 3.29 14.35 2.21
N GLY A 278 2.63 14.01 1.10
CA GLY A 278 1.18 13.81 1.04
C GLY A 278 0.68 12.80 2.07
N ARG A 279 1.34 11.65 2.20
CA ARG A 279 1.02 10.62 3.22
C ARG A 279 1.09 11.17 4.63
N LEU A 280 2.19 11.81 5.00
CA LEU A 280 2.37 12.35 6.35
C LEU A 280 1.32 13.43 6.66
N CYS A 281 1.08 14.35 5.72
CA CYS A 281 0.04 15.36 5.86
C CYS A 281 -1.35 14.76 5.99
N THR A 282 -1.68 13.78 5.16
CA THR A 282 -2.99 13.10 5.20
C THR A 282 -3.19 12.34 6.49
N GLY A 283 -2.16 11.59 6.95
CA GLY A 283 -2.22 10.88 8.22
C GLY A 283 -2.52 11.82 9.40
N PHE A 284 -1.90 13.00 9.40
CA PHE A 284 -2.14 14.02 10.41
C PHE A 284 -3.55 14.66 10.30
N LEU A 285 -4.01 14.91 9.07
CA LEU A 285 -5.30 15.52 8.82
C LEU A 285 -6.47 14.58 9.15
N ILE A 286 -6.33 13.29 8.87
CA ILE A 286 -7.37 12.28 9.08
C ILE A 286 -7.69 12.07 10.56
N ASP A 287 -6.73 12.34 11.44
CA ASP A 287 -6.92 12.26 12.89
C ASP A 287 -7.71 13.48 13.45
N ARG A 288 -7.82 14.56 12.64
CA ARG A 288 -8.46 15.83 13.06
C ARG A 288 -9.74 16.17 12.30
N PHE A 289 -9.83 15.73 11.06
CA PHE A 289 -10.95 16.04 10.18
C PHE A 289 -11.68 14.76 9.73
N PRO A 290 -12.92 14.87 9.27
CA PRO A 290 -13.67 13.72 8.75
C PRO A 290 -12.91 13.04 7.61
N PRO A 291 -12.59 11.73 7.72
CA PRO A 291 -11.73 11.02 6.75
C PRO A 291 -12.28 11.08 5.33
N GLN A 292 -13.62 11.09 5.17
CA GLN A 292 -14.28 11.16 3.87
C GLN A 292 -13.96 12.46 3.14
N ARG A 293 -13.96 13.61 3.86
CA ARG A 293 -13.62 14.91 3.28
C ARG A 293 -12.17 14.97 2.85
N ILE A 294 -11.28 14.40 3.67
CA ILE A 294 -9.85 14.32 3.35
C ILE A 294 -9.65 13.45 2.11
N GLN A 295 -10.30 12.28 2.04
CA GLN A 295 -10.22 11.42 0.86
C GLN A 295 -10.73 12.11 -0.40
N THR A 296 -11.89 12.80 -0.34
CA THR A 296 -12.40 13.59 -1.46
C THR A 296 -11.40 14.64 -1.91
N PHE A 297 -10.84 15.40 -0.96
CA PHE A 297 -9.86 16.45 -1.27
C PHE A 297 -8.60 15.89 -1.96
N ILE A 298 -8.06 14.79 -1.45
CA ILE A 298 -6.89 14.10 -2.00
C ILE A 298 -7.14 13.64 -3.44
N LEU A 299 -8.29 13.01 -3.70
CA LEU A 299 -8.65 12.52 -5.02
C LEU A 299 -8.87 13.66 -6.02
N LEU A 300 -9.46 14.77 -5.58
CA LEU A 300 -9.59 15.97 -6.41
C LEU A 300 -8.22 16.60 -6.72
N LEU A 301 -7.33 16.62 -5.74
CA LEU A 301 -5.95 17.11 -5.94
C LEU A 301 -5.20 16.26 -6.97
N SER A 302 -5.36 14.93 -6.88
CA SER A 302 -4.85 13.97 -7.86
C SER A 302 -5.42 14.22 -9.26
N ALA A 303 -6.74 14.43 -9.37
CA ALA A 303 -7.39 14.74 -10.64
C ALA A 303 -6.86 16.03 -11.27
N VAL A 304 -6.66 17.08 -10.46
CA VAL A 304 -6.05 18.34 -10.91
C VAL A 304 -4.62 18.11 -11.39
N GLY A 305 -3.80 17.38 -10.65
CA GLY A 305 -2.44 17.01 -11.06
C GLY A 305 -2.43 16.25 -12.38
N THR A 306 -3.36 15.31 -12.55
CA THR A 306 -3.54 14.55 -13.80
C THR A 306 -3.92 15.46 -14.97
N LEU A 307 -4.84 16.40 -14.77
CA LEU A 307 -5.23 17.37 -15.81
C LEU A 307 -4.07 18.29 -16.18
N ILE A 308 -3.28 18.77 -15.22
CA ILE A 308 -2.09 19.57 -15.53
C ILE A 308 -1.11 18.76 -16.37
N LEU A 309 -0.87 17.48 -16.03
CA LEU A 309 -0.02 16.59 -16.80
C LEU A 309 -0.59 16.33 -18.21
N ALA A 310 -1.93 16.30 -18.36
CA ALA A 310 -2.57 16.14 -19.67
C ALA A 310 -2.20 17.23 -20.68
N PHE A 311 -1.97 18.44 -20.22
CA PHE A 311 -1.69 19.60 -21.05
C PHE A 311 -0.29 20.18 -20.84
N ALA A 312 0.59 19.51 -20.07
CA ALA A 312 1.95 19.96 -19.84
C ALA A 312 2.77 19.97 -21.13
N GLN A 313 3.30 21.14 -21.49
CA GLN A 313 4.20 21.36 -22.63
C GLN A 313 5.60 21.82 -22.19
N THR A 314 5.78 22.13 -20.91
CA THR A 314 7.03 22.60 -20.33
C THR A 314 7.40 21.80 -19.08
N SER A 315 8.72 21.71 -18.82
CA SER A 315 9.21 20.98 -17.65
C SER A 315 8.64 21.51 -16.31
N PRO A 316 8.57 22.83 -16.04
CA PRO A 316 8.01 23.31 -14.78
C PRO A 316 6.55 22.92 -14.57
N VAL A 317 5.72 22.99 -15.61
CA VAL A 317 4.29 22.60 -15.54
C VAL A 317 4.17 21.11 -15.27
N SER A 318 5.00 20.28 -15.88
CA SER A 318 4.99 18.83 -15.60
C SER A 318 5.42 18.50 -14.17
N LEU A 319 6.36 19.23 -13.59
CA LEU A 319 6.77 19.07 -12.19
C LEU A 319 5.65 19.43 -11.21
N ILE A 320 4.93 20.52 -11.48
CA ILE A 320 3.76 20.93 -10.66
C ILE A 320 2.68 19.84 -10.72
N GLY A 321 2.31 19.38 -11.92
CA GLY A 321 1.33 18.32 -12.09
C GLY A 321 1.75 17.03 -11.39
N ALA A 322 3.02 16.64 -11.51
CA ALA A 322 3.59 15.48 -10.84
C ALA A 322 3.57 15.60 -9.31
N ALA A 323 3.88 16.79 -8.76
CA ALA A 323 3.83 17.05 -7.33
C ALA A 323 2.39 16.93 -6.78
N LEU A 324 1.41 17.55 -7.43
CA LEU A 324 0.00 17.47 -7.02
C LEU A 324 -0.54 16.04 -7.12
N LEU A 325 -0.20 15.32 -8.19
CA LEU A 325 -0.52 13.92 -8.34
C LEU A 325 0.09 13.09 -7.20
N GLY A 326 1.35 13.34 -6.86
CA GLY A 326 2.06 12.64 -5.78
C GLY A 326 1.41 12.86 -4.43
N ILE A 327 1.11 14.12 -4.06
CA ILE A 327 0.42 14.44 -2.80
C ILE A 327 -0.94 13.74 -2.73
N GLY A 328 -1.71 13.76 -3.83
CA GLY A 328 -3.02 13.14 -3.90
C GLY A 328 -2.97 11.63 -3.69
N LEU A 329 -2.18 10.94 -4.50
CA LEU A 329 -2.19 9.48 -4.57
C LEU A 329 -1.32 8.80 -3.52
N GLY A 330 -0.27 9.47 -3.01
CA GLY A 330 0.52 8.93 -1.90
C GLY A 330 -0.31 8.61 -0.67
N SER A 331 -1.45 9.25 -0.53
CA SER A 331 -2.29 9.25 0.67
C SER A 331 -3.48 8.30 0.62
N GLU A 332 -3.89 7.83 -0.56
CA GLU A 332 -5.10 7.02 -0.74
C GLU A 332 -5.02 5.68 0.00
N ALA A 333 -3.86 5.01 -0.11
CA ALA A 333 -3.65 3.72 0.56
C ALA A 333 -3.71 3.82 2.10
N ASP A 334 -3.56 5.02 2.65
CA ASP A 334 -3.55 5.27 4.10
C ASP A 334 -4.96 5.46 4.65
N VAL A 335 -5.86 6.02 3.82
CA VAL A 335 -7.26 6.30 4.20
C VAL A 335 -8.09 5.02 4.26
N ALA A 336 -7.84 4.07 3.36
CA ALA A 336 -8.60 2.82 3.26
C ALA A 336 -8.59 1.99 4.55
N PRO A 337 -7.44 1.65 5.17
CA PRO A 337 -7.44 0.89 6.42
C PRO A 337 -8.06 1.67 7.58
N TYR A 338 -7.93 3.01 7.60
CA TYR A 338 -8.57 3.86 8.60
C TYR A 338 -10.10 3.79 8.49
N LEU A 339 -10.65 3.95 7.29
CA LEU A 339 -12.09 3.86 7.03
C LEU A 339 -12.63 2.46 7.30
N LEU A 340 -11.96 1.41 6.86
CA LEU A 340 -12.36 0.03 7.13
C LEU A 340 -12.45 -0.25 8.64
N ALA A 341 -11.44 0.14 9.41
CA ALA A 341 -11.45 -0.04 10.86
C ALA A 341 -12.58 0.75 11.53
N ARG A 342 -12.95 1.92 10.97
CA ARG A 342 -14.01 2.78 11.51
C ARG A 342 -15.42 2.28 11.18
N TYR A 343 -15.65 1.79 9.94
CA TYR A 343 -16.98 1.31 9.52
C TYR A 343 -17.28 -0.11 9.97
N PHE A 344 -16.28 -0.99 9.96
CA PHE A 344 -16.49 -2.42 10.14
C PHE A 344 -15.86 -2.98 11.43
N GLY A 345 -15.18 -2.13 12.22
CA GLY A 345 -14.49 -2.57 13.43
C GLY A 345 -13.25 -3.40 13.13
N ARG A 346 -12.78 -4.15 14.15
CA ARG A 346 -11.50 -4.86 14.10
C ARG A 346 -11.62 -6.37 13.94
N LYS A 347 -12.79 -6.94 14.17
CA LYS A 347 -12.99 -8.40 14.23
C LYS A 347 -12.50 -9.14 12.97
N HIS A 348 -12.88 -8.64 11.80
CA HIS A 348 -12.52 -9.22 10.50
C HIS A 348 -11.81 -8.19 9.60
N PHE A 349 -11.10 -7.25 10.23
CA PHE A 349 -10.43 -6.15 9.53
C PHE A 349 -9.51 -6.64 8.42
N SER A 350 -8.67 -7.64 8.70
CA SER A 350 -7.64 -8.06 7.74
C SER A 350 -8.23 -8.77 6.53
N VAL A 351 -9.33 -9.50 6.69
CA VAL A 351 -10.05 -10.10 5.56
C VAL A 351 -10.65 -9.01 4.66
N LEU A 352 -11.33 -8.04 5.26
CA LEU A 352 -11.94 -6.94 4.52
C LEU A 352 -10.87 -6.08 3.82
N TYR A 353 -9.75 -5.83 4.50
CA TYR A 353 -8.63 -5.12 3.91
C TYR A 353 -7.99 -5.92 2.76
N GLY A 354 -7.89 -7.25 2.89
CA GLY A 354 -7.43 -8.11 1.80
C GLY A 354 -8.32 -8.04 0.55
N LEU A 355 -9.65 -7.99 0.73
CA LEU A 355 -10.60 -7.81 -0.37
C LEU A 355 -10.46 -6.43 -1.05
N THR A 356 -10.19 -5.37 -0.30
CA THR A 356 -9.90 -4.05 -0.91
C THR A 356 -8.58 -4.04 -1.67
N TRP A 357 -7.58 -4.81 -1.23
CA TRP A 357 -6.34 -5.00 -1.97
C TRP A 357 -6.55 -5.76 -3.30
N THR A 358 -7.49 -6.70 -3.34
CA THR A 358 -7.90 -7.32 -4.61
C THR A 358 -8.51 -6.27 -5.57
N ALA A 359 -9.38 -5.39 -5.06
CA ALA A 359 -9.94 -4.29 -5.86
C ALA A 359 -8.83 -3.34 -6.37
N TYR A 360 -7.86 -2.98 -5.52
CA TYR A 360 -6.68 -2.22 -5.91
C TYR A 360 -5.89 -2.91 -7.03
N ALA A 361 -5.63 -4.21 -6.91
CA ALA A 361 -4.87 -4.96 -7.91
C ALA A 361 -5.59 -5.01 -9.26
N VAL A 362 -6.93 -5.18 -9.26
CA VAL A 362 -7.74 -5.15 -10.49
C VAL A 362 -7.66 -3.77 -11.17
N GLY A 363 -7.86 -2.69 -10.42
CA GLY A 363 -7.71 -1.34 -10.94
C GLY A 363 -6.31 -1.07 -11.48
N GLY A 364 -5.30 -1.40 -10.68
CA GLY A 364 -3.89 -1.20 -11.01
C GLY A 364 -3.41 -1.97 -12.24
N ALA A 365 -3.97 -3.14 -12.51
CA ALA A 365 -3.66 -3.92 -13.71
C ALA A 365 -4.41 -3.39 -14.94
N THR A 366 -5.69 -3.05 -14.79
CA THR A 366 -6.54 -2.65 -15.92
C THR A 366 -6.24 -1.24 -16.42
N GLY A 367 -5.82 -0.30 -15.54
CA GLY A 367 -5.47 1.06 -15.94
C GLY A 367 -4.40 1.14 -17.02
N PRO A 368 -3.19 0.60 -16.80
CA PRO A 368 -2.13 0.58 -17.82
C PRO A 368 -2.53 -0.14 -19.11
N MET A 369 -3.31 -1.24 -19.00
CA MET A 369 -3.79 -1.98 -20.18
C MET A 369 -4.69 -1.12 -21.06
N VAL A 370 -5.62 -0.38 -20.45
CA VAL A 370 -6.52 0.51 -21.20
C VAL A 370 -5.75 1.65 -21.85
N VAL A 371 -4.83 2.29 -21.12
CA VAL A 371 -4.01 3.37 -21.66
C VAL A 371 -3.12 2.87 -22.80
N GLY A 372 -2.48 1.72 -22.64
CA GLY A 372 -1.65 1.09 -23.69
C GLY A 372 -2.46 0.75 -24.93
N HIS A 373 -3.64 0.14 -24.77
CA HIS A 373 -4.51 -0.19 -25.89
C HIS A 373 -4.99 1.06 -26.66
N LEU A 374 -5.29 2.15 -25.94
CA LEU A 374 -5.68 3.40 -26.58
C LEU A 374 -4.49 4.06 -27.29
N TYR A 375 -3.29 3.95 -26.73
CA TYR A 375 -2.07 4.39 -27.37
C TYR A 375 -1.79 3.62 -28.68
N ASP A 376 -1.89 2.28 -28.65
CA ASP A 376 -1.65 1.43 -29.83
C ASP A 376 -2.61 1.76 -30.98
N ARG A 377 -3.84 2.17 -30.66
CA ARG A 377 -4.83 2.59 -31.67
C ARG A 377 -4.64 4.00 -32.20
N ALA A 378 -4.18 4.92 -31.34
CA ALA A 378 -4.06 6.34 -31.68
C ALA A 378 -2.66 6.72 -32.16
N GLY A 379 -1.62 5.89 -31.88
CA GLY A 379 -0.22 6.18 -32.14
C GLY A 379 0.38 7.28 -31.27
N SER A 380 -0.35 7.77 -30.26
CA SER A 380 0.10 8.83 -29.35
C SER A 380 -0.68 8.84 -28.03
N TYR A 381 -0.09 9.46 -27.01
CA TYR A 381 -0.78 9.73 -25.74
C TYR A 381 -1.70 10.93 -25.88
N LEU A 382 -2.92 10.69 -26.34
CA LEU A 382 -3.91 11.76 -26.54
C LEU A 382 -4.26 12.41 -25.21
N PRO A 383 -4.36 13.76 -25.13
CA PRO A 383 -4.82 14.44 -23.94
C PRO A 383 -6.16 13.94 -23.42
N ILE A 384 -7.05 13.53 -24.32
CA ILE A 384 -8.37 13.01 -23.97
C ILE A 384 -8.32 11.74 -23.11
N VAL A 385 -7.31 10.86 -23.33
CA VAL A 385 -7.12 9.66 -22.51
C VAL A 385 -6.74 10.05 -21.09
N ILE A 386 -5.86 11.01 -20.94
CA ILE A 386 -5.40 11.49 -19.64
C ILE A 386 -6.52 12.26 -18.92
N VAL A 387 -7.31 13.04 -19.64
CA VAL A 387 -8.54 13.66 -19.10
C VAL A 387 -9.51 12.59 -18.64
N GLY A 388 -9.66 11.48 -19.37
CA GLY A 388 -10.45 10.33 -18.94
C GLY A 388 -9.98 9.76 -17.59
N LEU A 389 -8.67 9.64 -17.35
CA LEU A 389 -8.12 9.23 -16.06
C LEU A 389 -8.45 10.24 -14.95
N ALA A 390 -8.38 11.54 -15.24
CA ALA A 390 -8.78 12.57 -14.28
C ALA A 390 -10.28 12.47 -13.93
N CYS A 391 -11.15 12.21 -14.93
CA CYS A 391 -12.58 11.99 -14.69
C CYS A 391 -12.83 10.76 -13.80
N VAL A 392 -12.05 9.68 -13.95
CA VAL A 392 -12.11 8.50 -13.06
C VAL A 392 -11.75 8.88 -11.63
N ALA A 393 -10.70 9.68 -11.42
CA ALA A 393 -10.33 10.16 -10.09
C ALA A 393 -11.41 11.06 -9.47
N VAL A 394 -12.05 11.94 -10.27
CA VAL A 394 -13.20 12.75 -9.84
C VAL A 394 -14.40 11.85 -9.47
N ALA A 395 -14.68 10.82 -10.24
CA ALA A 395 -15.74 9.86 -9.92
C ALA A 395 -15.49 9.17 -8.58
N ALA A 396 -14.25 8.75 -8.32
CA ALA A 396 -13.86 8.21 -7.02
C ALA A 396 -14.02 9.24 -5.88
N ALA A 397 -13.68 10.51 -6.14
CA ALA A 397 -13.88 11.61 -5.17
C ALA A 397 -15.37 11.84 -4.86
N ILE A 398 -16.23 11.83 -5.86
CA ILE A 398 -17.68 11.94 -5.69
C ILE A 398 -18.22 10.77 -4.87
N LEU A 399 -17.79 9.54 -5.19
CA LEU A 399 -18.20 8.34 -4.44
C LEU A 399 -17.81 8.44 -2.97
N SER A 400 -16.68 9.08 -2.63
CA SER A 400 -16.25 9.23 -1.25
C SER A 400 -17.21 10.10 -0.41
N LEU A 401 -17.98 11.01 -1.03
CA LEU A 401 -19.00 11.81 -0.37
C LEU A 401 -20.21 10.98 0.08
N PHE A 402 -20.48 9.84 -0.60
CA PHE A 402 -21.55 8.93 -0.22
C PHE A 402 -21.19 8.01 0.96
N LEU A 403 -19.93 8.02 1.39
CA LEU A 403 -19.51 7.36 2.62
C LEU A 403 -20.03 8.18 3.82
N ARG A 404 -21.35 8.12 4.07
CA ARG A 404 -21.94 8.80 5.23
C ARG A 404 -21.44 8.17 6.51
N HIS A 405 -20.99 8.99 7.43
CA HIS A 405 -20.66 8.57 8.78
C HIS A 405 -21.91 8.69 9.64
N ASP A 406 -22.50 7.57 9.99
CA ASP A 406 -23.40 7.49 11.14
C ASP A 406 -22.55 6.98 12.33
N PRO A 407 -22.34 7.81 13.37
CA PRO A 407 -21.54 7.43 14.52
C PRO A 407 -22.13 6.23 15.28
N ASN A 408 -23.39 5.87 15.04
CA ASN A 408 -24.11 4.81 15.74
C ASN A 408 -24.23 3.50 14.94
N THR A 409 -23.83 3.47 13.68
CA THR A 409 -23.85 2.25 12.86
C THR A 409 -22.45 1.68 12.66
N VAL A 410 -22.01 0.89 13.64
CA VAL A 410 -21.12 -0.23 13.32
C VAL A 410 -21.97 -1.23 12.56
N VAL A 411 -21.77 -1.34 11.24
CA VAL A 411 -22.50 -2.31 10.42
C VAL A 411 -22.31 -3.69 11.02
N GLY A 412 -23.37 -4.26 11.60
CA GLY A 412 -23.35 -5.61 12.18
C GLY A 412 -23.61 -5.73 13.68
N ASN A 413 -24.15 -4.72 14.33
CA ASN A 413 -24.78 -4.91 15.64
C ASN A 413 -26.21 -5.44 15.41
N PRO A 414 -26.51 -6.75 15.60
CA PRO A 414 -27.85 -7.30 15.38
C PRO A 414 -28.88 -6.86 16.44
N GLU A 415 -28.41 -6.27 17.52
CA GLU A 415 -29.25 -5.68 18.55
C GLU A 415 -29.11 -4.17 18.44
N GLY A 416 -30.04 -3.54 17.75
CA GLY A 416 -30.31 -2.12 17.88
C GLY A 416 -30.72 -1.82 19.31
N LEU A 417 -29.76 -1.77 20.22
CA LEU A 417 -29.95 -1.15 21.52
C LEU A 417 -30.10 0.35 21.26
N THR A 418 -31.31 0.76 21.05
CA THR A 418 -31.84 2.08 21.33
C THR A 418 -31.35 2.51 22.70
N VAL A 419 -30.27 3.27 22.77
CA VAL A 419 -30.02 4.18 23.90
C VAL A 419 -30.84 5.44 23.61
N ALA A 420 -32.16 5.25 23.53
CA ALA A 420 -33.14 6.30 23.66
C ALA A 420 -33.73 6.10 25.08
N GLY A 421 -33.23 6.83 26.04
CA GLY A 421 -33.80 6.77 27.39
C GLY A 421 -32.93 7.40 28.45
N ILE A 422 -32.42 8.63 28.19
CA ILE A 422 -32.13 9.56 29.28
C ILE A 422 -32.98 10.79 29.00
N THR A 423 -34.22 10.72 29.45
CA THR A 423 -35.02 11.90 29.81
C THR A 423 -34.32 12.57 30.99
N LEU A 424 -33.80 13.75 30.73
CA LEU A 424 -33.55 14.72 31.80
C LEU A 424 -34.91 15.19 32.27
N GLU A 425 -35.41 14.61 33.34
CA GLU A 425 -36.39 15.23 34.21
C GLU A 425 -35.68 15.63 35.51
N GLU A 426 -35.81 16.94 35.80
CA GLU A 426 -35.49 17.73 36.98
C GLU A 426 -34.04 18.13 37.23
#